data_b44ef5d955c296789ad33c4c43319256
#
_entry.id   b44ef5d955c296789ad33c4c43319256
#
_cell.length_a   1.000
_cell.length_b   1.000
_cell.length_c   1.000
_cell.angle_alpha   90.00
_cell.angle_beta   90.00
_cell.angle_gamma   90.00
#
_symmetry.space_group_name_H-M   'P 1'
#
loop_
_entity.id
_entity.type
_entity.pdbx_description
1 polymer ?
#
loop_
_entity_poly.entity_id
_entity_poly.type
_entity_poly.pdbx_seq_one_letter_code
_entity_poly.pdbx_strand_id
1 'polypeptide(L)'
;MGRMPEVAPREAAACEEVLLEQEQVLRYKESFDSAAALELGCALAGLEKEFSETYVVQIVRAADAEVVFQWLPDDKGTRNLDFAAGKIAETLATGHASCFRQIEALKAGEGLGEAFADAPERLASAGAFPVRAGDVIVAAVGVSGLHQSLDHEAIVRALEQVLGKSVRRFPIALA
;
A
#
# COMPACT_ATOMS: atom_id res chain seq x y z
N MET A 1 11.89 20.39 18.08
CA MET A 1 11.28 19.42 17.16
C MET A 1 11.72 19.75 15.75
N GLY A 2 12.54 18.91 15.15
CA GLY A 2 12.96 19.10 13.76
C GLY A 2 11.76 18.93 12.84
N ARG A 3 11.51 19.93 11.98
CA ARG A 3 10.57 19.80 10.88
C ARG A 3 11.02 18.61 10.02
N MET A 4 10.14 17.66 9.76
CA MET A 4 10.42 16.61 8.77
C MET A 4 10.81 17.29 7.47
N PRO A 5 11.81 16.78 6.74
CA PRO A 5 12.19 17.38 5.47
C PRO A 5 10.97 17.39 4.54
N GLU A 6 10.65 18.55 4.02
CA GLU A 6 9.56 18.75 3.09
C GLU A 6 9.92 18.10 1.75
N VAL A 7 9.06 17.20 1.26
CA VAL A 7 9.26 16.54 -0.01
C VAL A 7 9.13 17.57 -1.14
N ALA A 8 10.19 17.76 -1.91
CA ALA A 8 10.15 18.69 -3.03
C ALA A 8 9.27 18.14 -4.18
N PRO A 9 8.58 19.01 -4.95
CA PRO A 9 7.75 18.56 -6.09
C PRO A 9 8.46 17.64 -7.07
N ARG A 10 9.73 17.90 -7.38
CA ARG A 10 10.51 17.02 -8.27
C ARG A 10 10.79 15.64 -7.67
N GLU A 11 10.95 15.57 -6.35
CA GLU A 11 11.13 14.30 -5.63
C GLU A 11 9.84 13.51 -5.62
N ALA A 12 8.70 14.20 -5.43
CA ALA A 12 7.38 13.58 -5.54
C ALA A 12 7.13 13.05 -6.97
N ALA A 13 7.53 13.79 -8.00
CA ALA A 13 7.42 13.33 -9.38
C ALA A 13 8.25 12.07 -9.64
N ALA A 14 9.45 11.98 -9.06
CA ALA A 14 10.28 10.77 -9.15
C ALA A 14 9.63 9.59 -8.42
N CYS A 15 9.00 9.82 -7.28
CA CYS A 15 8.23 8.79 -6.57
C CYS A 15 7.04 8.30 -7.39
N GLU A 16 6.32 9.21 -8.07
CA GLU A 16 5.19 8.83 -8.93
C GLU A 16 5.63 7.92 -10.07
N GLU A 17 6.73 8.25 -10.74
CA GLU A 17 7.29 7.42 -11.79
C GLU A 17 7.59 6.00 -11.30
N VAL A 18 8.22 5.88 -10.15
CA VAL A 18 8.52 4.58 -9.53
C VAL A 18 7.24 3.85 -9.15
N LEU A 19 6.26 4.54 -8.56
CA LEU A 19 4.99 3.93 -8.18
C LEU A 19 4.26 3.34 -9.38
N LEU A 20 4.16 4.09 -10.46
CA LEU A 20 3.49 3.62 -11.68
C LEU A 20 4.22 2.41 -12.30
N GLU A 21 5.54 2.38 -12.24
CA GLU A 21 6.34 1.23 -12.65
C GLU A 21 6.06 0.02 -11.73
N GLN A 22 6.04 0.20 -10.43
CA GLN A 22 5.69 -0.87 -9.47
C GLN A 22 4.32 -1.46 -9.79
N GLU A 23 3.32 -0.61 -10.01
CA GLU A 23 1.96 -1.04 -10.35
C GLU A 23 1.89 -1.75 -11.70
N GLN A 24 2.75 -1.38 -12.64
CA GLN A 24 2.79 -2.03 -13.96
C GLN A 24 3.47 -3.40 -13.90
N VAL A 25 4.52 -3.55 -13.10
CA VAL A 25 5.32 -4.78 -13.04
C VAL A 25 4.74 -5.81 -12.07
N LEU A 26 4.25 -5.36 -10.90
CA LEU A 26 3.78 -6.24 -9.84
C LEU A 26 2.31 -6.63 -10.05
N ARG A 27 2.07 -7.45 -11.06
CA ARG A 27 0.74 -7.93 -11.47
C ARG A 27 0.73 -9.44 -11.58
N TYR A 28 -0.41 -10.04 -11.24
CA TYR A 28 -0.70 -11.43 -11.59
C TYR A 28 -1.08 -11.50 -13.07
N LYS A 29 -0.72 -12.59 -13.75
CA LYS A 29 -0.94 -12.69 -15.20
C LYS A 29 -2.41 -12.90 -15.55
N GLU A 30 -3.06 -13.88 -14.92
CA GLU A 30 -4.40 -14.35 -15.34
C GLU A 30 -5.43 -14.27 -14.23
N SER A 31 -5.07 -14.67 -13.01
CA SER A 31 -6.02 -14.75 -11.90
C SER A 31 -5.36 -14.49 -10.55
N PHE A 32 -6.18 -14.11 -9.59
CA PHE A 32 -5.82 -14.01 -8.18
C PHE A 32 -6.94 -14.65 -7.38
N ASP A 33 -6.75 -15.87 -6.98
CA ASP A 33 -7.73 -16.67 -6.23
C ASP A 33 -7.42 -16.70 -4.73
N SER A 34 -8.20 -17.49 -3.98
CA SER A 34 -8.02 -17.65 -2.53
C SER A 34 -6.65 -18.22 -2.17
N ALA A 35 -6.11 -19.11 -3.00
CA ALA A 35 -4.77 -19.67 -2.80
C ALA A 35 -3.70 -18.61 -2.99
N ALA A 36 -3.83 -17.76 -4.00
CA ALA A 36 -2.93 -16.62 -4.22
C ALA A 36 -3.01 -15.59 -3.08
N ALA A 37 -4.21 -15.32 -2.57
CA ALA A 37 -4.40 -14.45 -1.42
C ALA A 37 -3.71 -15.00 -0.17
N LEU A 38 -3.84 -16.28 0.08
CA LEU A 38 -3.16 -16.97 1.19
C LEU A 38 -1.63 -16.87 1.04
N GLU A 39 -1.11 -17.13 -0.15
CA GLU A 39 0.33 -17.05 -0.42
C GLU A 39 0.86 -15.64 -0.18
N LEU A 40 0.22 -14.63 -0.72
CA LEU A 40 0.62 -13.23 -0.54
C LEU A 40 0.53 -12.80 0.93
N GLY A 41 -0.57 -13.14 1.58
CA GLY A 41 -0.77 -12.83 3.00
C GLY A 41 0.25 -13.49 3.90
N CYS A 42 0.56 -14.76 3.68
CA CYS A 42 1.58 -15.48 4.44
C CYS A 42 2.98 -14.93 4.17
N ALA A 43 3.29 -14.53 2.94
CA ALA A 43 4.55 -13.86 2.62
C ALA A 43 4.70 -12.55 3.42
N LEU A 44 3.64 -11.74 3.47
CA LEU A 44 3.62 -10.51 4.26
C LEU A 44 3.80 -10.79 5.76
N ALA A 45 3.04 -11.72 6.31
CA ALA A 45 3.17 -12.08 7.72
C ALA A 45 4.59 -12.59 8.05
N GLY A 46 5.18 -13.36 7.16
CA GLY A 46 6.55 -13.87 7.31
C GLY A 46 7.64 -12.80 7.25
N LEU A 47 7.39 -11.70 6.55
CA LEU A 47 8.34 -10.59 6.43
C LEU A 47 8.42 -9.70 7.67
N GLU A 48 7.49 -9.81 8.62
CA GLU A 48 7.50 -8.97 9.84
C GLU A 48 8.84 -9.01 10.58
N LYS A 49 9.48 -10.17 10.62
CA LYS A 49 10.78 -10.35 11.30
C LYS A 49 11.92 -9.53 10.68
N GLU A 50 11.73 -9.01 9.46
CA GLU A 50 12.73 -8.17 8.79
C GLU A 50 12.52 -6.68 9.06
N PHE A 51 11.45 -6.33 9.78
CA PHE A 51 11.13 -4.96 10.18
C PHE A 51 11.25 -4.79 11.70
N SER A 52 11.28 -3.54 12.16
CA SER A 52 11.44 -3.21 13.58
C SER A 52 10.20 -3.47 14.43
N GLU A 53 9.03 -3.55 13.81
CA GLU A 53 7.75 -3.73 14.48
C GLU A 53 6.87 -4.70 13.70
N THR A 54 5.83 -5.19 14.35
CA THR A 54 4.79 -5.97 13.71
C THR A 54 3.82 -5.07 12.95
N TYR A 55 3.02 -5.65 12.07
CA TYR A 55 1.99 -4.93 11.34
C TYR A 55 0.79 -5.84 11.05
N VAL A 56 -0.38 -5.22 10.89
CA VAL A 56 -1.56 -5.93 10.39
C VAL A 56 -1.51 -6.03 8.87
N VAL A 57 -2.11 -7.07 8.34
CA VAL A 57 -2.29 -7.29 6.90
C VAL A 57 -3.76 -7.55 6.62
N GLN A 58 -4.31 -6.90 5.61
CA GLN A 58 -5.63 -7.24 5.06
C GLN A 58 -5.54 -7.37 3.55
N ILE A 59 -6.23 -8.36 3.00
CA ILE A 59 -6.47 -8.48 1.56
C ILE A 59 -7.98 -8.52 1.38
N VAL A 60 -8.49 -7.58 0.56
CA VAL A 60 -9.93 -7.41 0.33
C VAL A 60 -10.22 -7.62 -1.14
N ARG A 61 -11.21 -8.47 -1.43
CA ARG A 61 -11.67 -8.73 -2.79
C ARG A 61 -12.46 -7.54 -3.33
N ALA A 62 -12.12 -7.09 -4.54
CA ALA A 62 -12.72 -5.89 -5.12
C ALA A 62 -14.22 -6.06 -5.45
N ALA A 63 -14.62 -7.26 -5.88
CA ALA A 63 -15.99 -7.50 -6.36
C ALA A 63 -17.06 -7.33 -5.28
N ASP A 64 -16.76 -7.64 -4.02
CA ASP A 64 -17.74 -7.67 -2.93
C ASP A 64 -17.23 -7.08 -1.61
N ALA A 65 -16.02 -6.54 -1.61
CA ALA A 65 -15.35 -5.97 -0.43
C ALA A 65 -15.16 -6.97 0.73
N GLU A 66 -15.16 -8.28 0.43
CA GLU A 66 -14.91 -9.30 1.44
C GLU A 66 -13.44 -9.41 1.79
N VAL A 67 -13.15 -9.54 3.08
CA VAL A 67 -11.81 -9.82 3.57
C VAL A 67 -11.48 -11.28 3.26
N VAL A 68 -10.48 -11.52 2.41
CA VAL A 68 -10.07 -12.87 2.02
C VAL A 68 -8.80 -13.35 2.74
N PHE A 69 -8.08 -12.43 3.37
CA PHE A 69 -6.96 -12.73 4.26
C PHE A 69 -6.83 -11.61 5.30
N GLN A 70 -6.53 -11.99 6.53
CA GLN A 70 -6.23 -11.03 7.59
C GLN A 70 -5.17 -11.60 8.54
N TRP A 71 -4.20 -10.79 8.86
CA TRP A 71 -3.20 -11.06 9.89
C TRP A 71 -3.25 -9.97 10.94
N LEU A 72 -3.48 -10.35 12.19
CA LEU A 72 -3.50 -9.45 13.33
C LEU A 72 -2.51 -9.96 14.37
N PRO A 73 -1.34 -9.34 14.51
CA PRO A 73 -0.37 -9.69 15.55
C PRO A 73 -0.93 -9.43 16.96
N ASP A 74 -0.39 -10.14 17.94
CA ASP A 74 -0.86 -10.06 19.34
C ASP A 74 -0.76 -8.66 19.94
N ASP A 75 0.19 -7.84 19.49
CA ASP A 75 0.44 -6.48 19.97
C ASP A 75 -0.27 -5.39 19.16
N LYS A 76 -1.08 -5.75 18.18
CA LYS A 76 -1.86 -4.82 17.35
C LYS A 76 -3.36 -5.02 17.63
N GLY A 77 -4.17 -4.07 17.17
CA GLY A 77 -5.61 -4.11 17.42
C GLY A 77 -6.40 -3.36 16.35
N THR A 78 -7.63 -3.03 16.71
CA THR A 78 -8.62 -2.40 15.82
C THR A 78 -8.10 -1.14 15.12
N ARG A 79 -7.31 -0.32 15.81
CA ARG A 79 -6.77 0.92 15.24
C ARG A 79 -5.97 0.68 13.96
N ASN A 80 -5.07 -0.31 13.99
CA ASN A 80 -4.27 -0.63 12.81
C ASN A 80 -5.09 -1.32 11.72
N LEU A 81 -6.08 -2.12 12.11
CA LEU A 81 -7.04 -2.69 11.15
C LEU A 81 -7.84 -1.60 10.44
N ASP A 82 -8.30 -0.58 11.16
CA ASP A 82 -9.02 0.56 10.59
C ASP A 82 -8.14 1.37 9.62
N PHE A 83 -6.87 1.58 9.97
CA PHE A 83 -5.93 2.23 9.07
C PHE A 83 -5.70 1.42 7.80
N ALA A 84 -5.50 0.12 7.92
CA ALA A 84 -5.35 -0.76 6.76
C ALA A 84 -6.60 -0.74 5.88
N ALA A 85 -7.79 -0.80 6.48
CA ALA A 85 -9.07 -0.73 5.77
C ALA A 85 -9.25 0.60 5.05
N GLY A 86 -8.87 1.72 5.68
CA GLY A 86 -8.93 3.05 5.06
C GLY A 86 -8.00 3.18 3.84
N LYS A 87 -6.81 2.65 3.94
CA LYS A 87 -5.84 2.61 2.82
C LYS A 87 -6.36 1.73 1.67
N ILE A 88 -6.93 0.58 1.99
CA ILE A 88 -7.54 -0.31 1.00
C ILE A 88 -8.72 0.39 0.29
N ALA A 89 -9.58 1.08 1.03
CA ALA A 89 -10.68 1.84 0.46
C ALA A 89 -10.17 2.92 -0.51
N GLU A 90 -9.10 3.62 -0.15
CA GLU A 90 -8.43 4.58 -1.03
C GLU A 90 -7.94 3.92 -2.32
N THR A 91 -7.26 2.78 -2.21
CA THR A 91 -6.75 2.04 -3.36
C THR A 91 -7.88 1.57 -4.30
N LEU A 92 -8.95 1.02 -3.75
CA LEU A 92 -10.09 0.56 -4.55
C LEU A 92 -10.83 1.72 -5.23
N ALA A 93 -10.88 2.90 -4.58
CA ALA A 93 -11.54 4.08 -5.13
C ALA A 93 -10.74 4.75 -6.24
N THR A 94 -9.40 4.80 -6.12
CA THR A 94 -8.54 5.49 -7.09
C THR A 94 -7.99 4.58 -8.18
N GLY A 95 -7.94 3.28 -7.94
CA GLY A 95 -7.26 2.34 -8.84
C GLY A 95 -5.75 2.37 -8.74
N HIS A 96 -5.21 2.97 -7.69
CA HIS A 96 -3.77 3.12 -7.44
C HIS A 96 -3.43 2.77 -6.00
N ALA A 97 -2.14 2.61 -5.72
CA ALA A 97 -1.67 2.49 -4.35
C ALA A 97 -2.15 3.68 -3.51
N SER A 98 -2.37 3.47 -2.22
CA SER A 98 -2.98 4.47 -1.34
C SER A 98 -2.15 5.75 -1.16
N CYS A 99 -0.88 5.74 -1.56
CA CYS A 99 -0.03 6.93 -1.57
C CYS A 99 -0.12 7.76 -2.87
N PHE A 100 -0.89 7.34 -3.86
CA PHE A 100 -0.93 8.01 -5.17
C PHE A 100 -1.40 9.46 -5.06
N ARG A 101 -2.54 9.71 -4.41
CA ARG A 101 -3.02 11.09 -4.22
C ARG A 101 -2.11 11.91 -3.31
N GLN A 102 -1.49 11.29 -2.32
CA GLN A 102 -0.47 11.94 -1.50
C GLN A 102 0.69 12.44 -2.35
N ILE A 103 1.17 11.61 -3.27
CA ILE A 103 2.25 11.98 -4.19
C ILE A 103 1.80 13.10 -5.15
N GLU A 104 0.58 13.03 -5.67
CA GLU A 104 0.05 14.10 -6.52
C GLU A 104 -0.03 15.44 -5.79
N ALA A 105 -0.51 15.43 -4.54
CA ALA A 105 -0.56 16.63 -3.71
C ALA A 105 0.84 17.21 -3.47
N LEU A 106 1.81 16.35 -3.17
CA LEU A 106 3.21 16.77 -2.99
C LEU A 106 3.81 17.35 -4.28
N LYS A 107 3.48 16.77 -5.45
CA LYS A 107 3.88 17.34 -6.76
C LYS A 107 3.30 18.73 -7.00
N ALA A 108 2.07 18.95 -6.55
CA ALA A 108 1.41 20.24 -6.70
C ALA A 108 1.83 21.28 -5.63
N GLY A 109 2.66 20.87 -4.65
CA GLY A 109 3.04 21.73 -3.53
C GLY A 109 1.91 21.95 -2.53
N GLU A 110 0.92 21.06 -2.51
CA GLU A 110 -0.24 21.15 -1.61
C GLU A 110 0.02 20.44 -0.28
N GLY A 111 -0.62 20.93 0.79
CA GLY A 111 -0.60 20.26 2.09
C GLY A 111 -1.47 19.00 2.09
N LEU A 112 -0.98 17.94 2.75
CA LEU A 112 -1.68 16.66 2.82
C LEU A 112 -3.09 16.76 3.42
N GLY A 113 -3.28 17.64 4.42
CA GLY A 113 -4.55 17.79 5.13
C GLY A 113 -5.70 18.34 4.27
N GLU A 114 -5.40 19.16 3.27
CA GLU A 114 -6.41 19.76 2.39
C GLU A 114 -6.89 18.79 1.31
N ALA A 115 -5.98 17.95 0.81
CA ALA A 115 -6.29 17.02 -0.26
C ALA A 115 -7.24 15.89 0.14
N PHE A 116 -7.43 15.65 1.45
CA PHE A 116 -8.13 14.47 1.96
C PHE A 116 -9.32 14.79 2.87
N ALA A 117 -9.66 16.06 3.03
CA ALA A 117 -10.70 16.51 3.95
C ALA A 117 -12.11 16.03 3.58
N ASP A 118 -12.36 15.72 2.31
CA ASP A 118 -13.65 15.32 1.77
C ASP A 118 -13.89 13.81 1.73
N ALA A 119 -12.94 13.00 2.16
CA ALA A 119 -13.03 11.54 2.12
C ALA A 119 -12.51 10.89 3.42
N PRO A 120 -13.18 11.12 4.58
CA PRO A 120 -12.69 10.70 5.89
C PRO A 120 -12.61 9.17 6.07
N GLU A 121 -13.35 8.40 5.28
CA GLU A 121 -13.34 6.92 5.32
C GLU A 121 -12.19 6.31 4.51
N ARG A 122 -11.49 7.13 3.74
CA ARG A 122 -10.35 6.71 2.92
C ARG A 122 -9.09 7.38 3.45
N LEU A 123 -8.03 6.60 3.54
CA LEU A 123 -6.74 7.09 4.04
C LEU A 123 -5.72 7.11 2.91
N ALA A 124 -5.44 8.29 2.39
CA ALA A 124 -4.44 8.51 1.35
C ALA A 124 -3.03 8.60 1.93
N SER A 125 -2.56 7.48 2.45
CA SER A 125 -1.25 7.29 3.06
C SER A 125 -0.70 5.96 2.56
N ALA A 126 0.60 5.86 2.38
CA ALA A 126 1.24 4.64 1.87
C ALA A 126 0.92 3.41 2.75
N GLY A 127 0.75 2.27 2.12
CA GLY A 127 0.50 1.00 2.80
C GLY A 127 -0.67 0.20 2.25
N ALA A 128 -1.26 0.59 1.12
CA ALA A 128 -2.12 -0.31 0.35
C ALA A 128 -1.74 -0.27 -1.13
N PHE A 129 -1.97 -1.38 -1.80
CA PHE A 129 -1.54 -1.59 -3.18
C PHE A 129 -2.60 -2.38 -3.96
N PRO A 130 -2.88 -2.01 -5.22
CA PRO A 130 -3.86 -2.74 -6.01
C PRO A 130 -3.31 -4.10 -6.43
N VAL A 131 -4.11 -5.13 -6.28
CA VAL A 131 -3.81 -6.46 -6.81
C VAL A 131 -4.51 -6.59 -8.16
N ARG A 132 -3.72 -6.65 -9.22
CA ARG A 132 -4.24 -6.80 -10.57
C ARG A 132 -4.03 -8.22 -11.08
N ALA A 133 -5.04 -8.70 -11.83
CA ALA A 133 -4.92 -9.86 -12.69
C ALA A 133 -5.02 -9.36 -14.13
N GLY A 134 -3.88 -9.33 -14.85
CA GLY A 134 -3.78 -8.56 -16.08
C GLY A 134 -3.99 -7.06 -15.78
N ASP A 135 -4.94 -6.44 -16.47
CA ASP A 135 -5.26 -5.01 -16.30
C ASP A 135 -6.41 -4.75 -15.31
N VAL A 136 -7.02 -5.79 -14.75
CA VAL A 136 -8.19 -5.67 -13.88
C VAL A 136 -7.77 -5.71 -12.42
N ILE A 137 -8.23 -4.75 -11.62
CA ILE A 137 -8.06 -4.78 -10.16
C ILE A 137 -9.06 -5.77 -9.59
N VAL A 138 -8.56 -6.83 -8.98
CA VAL A 138 -9.37 -7.92 -8.42
C VAL A 138 -9.36 -7.93 -6.89
N ALA A 139 -8.40 -7.24 -6.29
CA ALA A 139 -8.28 -7.10 -4.83
C ALA A 139 -7.41 -5.88 -4.49
N ALA A 140 -7.31 -5.59 -3.21
CA ALA A 140 -6.32 -4.67 -2.66
C ALA A 140 -5.72 -5.28 -1.41
N VAL A 141 -4.42 -5.09 -1.22
CA VAL A 141 -3.69 -5.50 -0.02
C VAL A 141 -3.30 -4.27 0.77
N GLY A 142 -3.49 -4.30 2.09
CA GLY A 142 -3.16 -3.20 3.00
C GLY A 142 -2.36 -3.67 4.19
N VAL A 143 -1.45 -2.83 4.63
CA VAL A 143 -0.56 -3.03 5.78
C VAL A 143 -0.59 -1.78 6.65
N SER A 144 -0.61 -1.97 7.96
CA SER A 144 -0.50 -0.87 8.93
C SER A 144 0.24 -1.33 10.18
N GLY A 145 1.21 -0.57 10.62
CA GLY A 145 2.00 -0.86 11.84
C GLY A 145 3.37 -0.24 11.84
N LEU A 146 3.90 0.12 10.69
CA LEU A 146 5.21 0.76 10.50
C LEU A 146 5.02 2.23 10.10
N HIS A 147 6.11 2.93 9.83
CA HIS A 147 6.03 4.17 9.08
C HIS A 147 5.41 3.90 7.71
N GLN A 148 4.57 4.81 7.19
CA GLN A 148 3.82 4.58 5.95
C GLN A 148 4.67 4.09 4.77
N SER A 149 5.88 4.63 4.61
CA SER A 149 6.78 4.20 3.52
C SER A 149 7.24 2.75 3.70
N LEU A 150 7.38 2.29 4.93
CA LEU A 150 7.74 0.90 5.25
C LEU A 150 6.55 -0.04 5.13
N ASP A 151 5.35 0.43 5.42
CA ASP A 151 4.12 -0.33 5.14
C ASP A 151 4.03 -0.65 3.64
N HIS A 152 4.29 0.34 2.79
CA HIS A 152 4.35 0.16 1.34
C HIS A 152 5.49 -0.78 0.93
N GLU A 153 6.68 -0.60 1.50
CA GLU A 153 7.85 -1.44 1.22
C GLU A 153 7.59 -2.92 1.54
N ALA A 154 6.90 -3.22 2.64
CA ALA A 154 6.53 -4.58 2.99
C ALA A 154 5.70 -5.24 1.89
N ILE A 155 4.72 -4.52 1.34
CA ILE A 155 3.88 -5.01 0.25
C ILE A 155 4.71 -5.25 -1.02
N VAL A 156 5.56 -4.30 -1.38
CA VAL A 156 6.40 -4.43 -2.58
C VAL A 156 7.31 -5.65 -2.47
N ARG A 157 7.96 -5.85 -1.31
CA ARG A 157 8.80 -7.04 -1.08
C ARG A 157 8.03 -8.35 -1.19
N ALA A 158 6.84 -8.40 -0.62
CA ALA A 158 6.01 -9.60 -0.68
C ALA A 158 5.59 -9.92 -2.12
N LEU A 159 5.16 -8.90 -2.87
CA LEU A 159 4.80 -9.08 -4.27
C LEU A 159 6.00 -9.49 -5.13
N GLU A 160 7.16 -8.91 -4.90
CA GLU A 160 8.39 -9.35 -5.58
C GLU A 160 8.69 -10.81 -5.31
N GLN A 161 8.55 -11.22 -4.05
CA GLN A 161 8.82 -12.59 -3.63
C GLN A 161 7.85 -13.59 -4.29
N VAL A 162 6.55 -13.35 -4.22
CA VAL A 162 5.55 -14.28 -4.75
C VAL A 162 5.47 -14.27 -6.28
N LEU A 163 5.79 -13.14 -6.92
CA LEU A 163 5.75 -13.00 -8.38
C LEU A 163 7.09 -13.29 -9.05
N GLY A 164 8.18 -13.37 -8.29
CA GLY A 164 9.52 -13.57 -8.84
C GLY A 164 10.00 -12.37 -9.67
N LYS A 165 9.70 -11.15 -9.23
CA LYS A 165 10.01 -9.91 -9.93
C LYS A 165 10.80 -8.95 -9.05
N SER A 166 11.41 -7.93 -9.66
CA SER A 166 12.10 -6.85 -8.97
C SER A 166 11.69 -5.51 -9.54
N VAL A 167 11.54 -4.52 -8.67
CA VAL A 167 11.18 -3.15 -9.06
C VAL A 167 12.04 -2.15 -8.31
N ARG A 168 12.10 -0.93 -8.85
CA ARG A 168 12.77 0.18 -8.18
C ARG A 168 12.00 0.58 -6.92
N ARG A 169 12.71 1.25 -6.02
CA ARG A 169 12.16 1.82 -4.79
C ARG A 169 12.06 3.33 -4.89
N PHE A 170 11.22 3.94 -4.06
CA PHE A 170 11.16 5.38 -3.96
C PHE A 170 12.54 5.96 -3.61
N PRO A 171 12.93 7.07 -4.28
CA PRO A 171 14.23 7.70 -4.00
C PRO A 171 14.28 8.37 -2.62
N ILE A 172 13.13 8.65 -2.03
CA ILE A 172 12.98 9.27 -0.71
C ILE A 172 11.81 8.61 0.05
N ALA A 173 11.80 8.77 1.37
CA ALA A 173 10.64 8.40 2.17
C ALA A 173 9.52 9.42 1.99
N LEU A 174 8.28 8.93 1.89
CA LEU A 174 7.10 9.79 1.92
C LEU A 174 6.85 10.24 3.37
N ALA A 175 6.67 11.50 3.56
CA ALA A 175 6.43 12.10 4.86
C ALA A 175 4.96 12.45 5.07
#